data_ad42e81a63199a89984e1b80fffc6c7e
#
_entry.id   ad42e81a63199a89984e1b80fffc6c7e
#
_cell.length_a   1.000
_cell.length_b   1.000
_cell.length_c   1.000
_cell.angle_alpha   90.00
_cell.angle_beta   90.00
_cell.angle_gamma   90.00
#
_symmetry.space_group_name_H-M   'P 1'
#
loop_
_entity.id
_entity.type
_entity.pdbx_description
1 polymer ?
#
loop_
_entity_poly.entity_id
_entity_poly.type
_entity_poly.pdbx_seq_one_letter_code
_entity_poly.pdbx_strand_id
1 'polypeptide(L)'
;HQYPELSNREFKTQKSISEALIEMGLEPNTSFGKTGVTAFIRGQNPGPLIALRADIDGLPVTEKLNLPFSSKEKTNYQGNDVGIMHACGHDAHIATLLGVASFLSQNTDKLNGDILLIFQPAEEGAPEGEEGGAELMLKEGLFEAEKPDAIFGMHVSNSTHGQLWTRPGPIMASAEAFRITVEGKQTHGSRPWNGVDPIVTASDIVSTLQTIVSRRLNLLDSQAVVTVGIMKGGTRNNIIPSSAYLEGTIRTFKDSYADQIRDEIKLIAENIAAAHHAKANVKFKVYGGYPVTYNDVELVDKYASSLSRAADGNYYEAKVPRTGAEDFSFFAQQVPGLFFFLGVNAPGIEDSPTNHSPYFYVDDSALINGVKAFINLVEDFSDNYNQDT
;
A
#
# COMPACT_ATOMS: atom_id res chain seq x y z
N HIS A 1 11.27 12.61 -9.28
CA HIS A 1 10.08 13.50 -9.28
C HIS A 1 9.71 13.98 -10.68
N GLN A 2 10.70 14.41 -11.48
CA GLN A 2 10.46 15.08 -12.78
C GLN A 2 9.86 14.17 -13.85
N TYR A 3 10.10 12.85 -13.78
CA TYR A 3 9.72 11.85 -14.77
C TYR A 3 9.00 10.66 -14.15
N PRO A 4 7.88 10.89 -13.42
CA PRO A 4 7.13 9.81 -12.79
C PRO A 4 6.46 8.90 -13.83
N GLU A 5 6.32 7.65 -13.49
CA GLU A 5 5.67 6.64 -14.32
C GLU A 5 4.60 5.90 -13.50
N LEU A 6 3.50 5.49 -14.12
CA LEU A 6 2.42 4.77 -13.45
C LEU A 6 2.82 3.31 -13.15
N SER A 7 2.11 2.70 -12.21
CA SER A 7 2.23 1.29 -11.82
C SER A 7 2.39 0.34 -13.01
N ASN A 8 3.38 -0.56 -12.96
CA ASN A 8 3.78 -1.48 -14.03
C ASN A 8 4.26 -0.78 -15.33
N ARG A 9 4.59 0.50 -15.29
CA ARG A 9 5.11 1.28 -16.43
C ARG A 9 6.40 2.04 -16.07
N GLU A 10 7.01 1.72 -14.94
CA GLU A 10 8.16 2.41 -14.33
C GLU A 10 9.50 2.04 -15.02
N PHE A 11 9.51 1.96 -16.35
CA PHE A 11 10.69 1.51 -17.12
C PHE A 11 11.87 2.49 -17.07
N LYS A 12 11.62 3.80 -17.12
CA LYS A 12 12.68 4.81 -16.99
C LYS A 12 13.19 4.86 -15.56
N THR A 13 12.27 4.73 -14.59
CA THR A 13 12.57 4.66 -13.14
C THR A 13 13.43 3.44 -12.84
N GLN A 14 13.03 2.25 -13.32
CA GLN A 14 13.83 1.01 -13.24
C GLN A 14 15.25 1.21 -13.77
N LYS A 15 15.35 1.82 -14.96
CA LYS A 15 16.64 2.08 -15.59
C LYS A 15 17.51 3.02 -14.75
N SER A 16 16.93 4.14 -14.26
CA SER A 16 17.65 5.13 -13.44
C SER A 16 18.14 4.55 -12.12
N ILE A 17 17.32 3.75 -11.45
CA ILE A 17 17.70 3.03 -10.23
C ILE A 17 18.83 2.04 -10.53
N SER A 18 18.70 1.25 -11.60
CA SER A 18 19.73 0.28 -11.97
C SER A 18 21.07 0.95 -12.29
N GLU A 19 21.05 2.06 -13.04
CA GLU A 19 22.25 2.84 -13.34
C GLU A 19 22.93 3.38 -12.08
N ALA A 20 22.15 3.93 -11.14
CA ALA A 20 22.67 4.40 -9.85
C ALA A 20 23.31 3.28 -9.02
N LEU A 21 22.69 2.10 -8.98
CA LEU A 21 23.24 0.94 -8.28
C LEU A 21 24.54 0.44 -8.93
N ILE A 22 24.63 0.43 -10.27
CA ILE A 22 25.84 0.06 -11.00
C ILE A 22 26.98 1.06 -10.70
N GLU A 23 26.69 2.36 -10.62
CA GLU A 23 27.68 3.38 -10.24
C GLU A 23 28.22 3.18 -8.81
N MET A 24 27.41 2.58 -7.92
CA MET A 24 27.84 2.17 -6.57
C MET A 24 28.60 0.83 -6.54
N GLY A 25 28.78 0.17 -7.70
CA GLY A 25 29.43 -1.14 -7.80
C GLY A 25 28.54 -2.33 -7.43
N LEU A 26 27.20 -2.13 -7.42
CA LEU A 26 26.24 -3.18 -7.14
C LEU A 26 25.70 -3.81 -8.45
N GLU A 27 25.18 -5.02 -8.35
CA GLU A 27 24.58 -5.75 -9.49
C GLU A 27 23.05 -5.73 -9.38
N PRO A 28 22.34 -4.86 -10.14
CA PRO A 28 20.90 -4.82 -10.11
C PRO A 28 20.28 -6.03 -10.82
N ASN A 29 19.26 -6.61 -10.21
CA ASN A 29 18.41 -7.65 -10.79
C ASN A 29 17.01 -7.07 -11.09
N THR A 30 16.54 -7.18 -12.32
CA THR A 30 15.26 -6.65 -12.82
C THR A 30 14.25 -7.75 -13.16
N SER A 31 14.39 -8.94 -12.57
CA SER A 31 13.57 -10.12 -12.92
C SER A 31 12.24 -10.16 -12.16
N PHE A 32 12.00 -9.30 -11.18
CA PHE A 32 10.84 -9.34 -10.30
C PHE A 32 9.92 -8.13 -10.50
N GLY A 33 8.60 -8.37 -10.47
CA GLY A 33 7.58 -7.31 -10.46
C GLY A 33 7.50 -6.49 -11.75
N LYS A 34 7.89 -7.05 -12.90
CA LYS A 34 7.95 -6.39 -14.21
C LYS A 34 8.96 -5.25 -14.30
N THR A 35 8.81 -4.22 -13.45
CA THR A 35 9.64 -3.00 -13.43
C THR A 35 10.39 -2.82 -12.12
N GLY A 36 10.35 -3.82 -11.23
CA GLY A 36 11.09 -3.80 -9.98
C GLY A 36 12.60 -3.92 -10.18
N VAL A 37 13.36 -3.47 -9.19
CA VAL A 37 14.82 -3.62 -9.14
C VAL A 37 15.19 -4.14 -7.77
N THR A 38 16.06 -5.15 -7.72
CA THR A 38 16.67 -5.62 -6.49
C THR A 38 18.17 -5.63 -6.60
N ALA A 39 18.88 -5.51 -5.48
CA ALA A 39 20.31 -5.68 -5.45
C ALA A 39 20.75 -6.16 -4.06
N PHE A 40 21.86 -6.91 -4.01
CA PHE A 40 22.49 -7.29 -2.74
C PHE A 40 23.68 -6.39 -2.44
N ILE A 41 23.80 -6.01 -1.16
CA ILE A 41 25.06 -5.52 -0.59
C ILE A 41 25.56 -6.63 0.32
N ARG A 42 26.68 -7.26 -0.05
CA ARG A 42 27.28 -8.34 0.71
C ARG A 42 28.25 -7.76 1.74
N GLY A 43 27.96 -7.99 3.02
CA GLY A 43 28.86 -7.61 4.10
C GLY A 43 30.08 -8.53 4.16
N GLN A 44 31.17 -8.04 4.77
CA GLN A 44 32.40 -8.83 4.95
C GLN A 44 32.35 -9.70 6.21
N ASN A 45 31.42 -9.47 7.10
CA ASN A 45 31.29 -10.22 8.34
C ASN A 45 30.00 -11.09 8.31
N PRO A 46 30.01 -12.27 8.94
CA PRO A 46 28.80 -13.07 9.10
C PRO A 46 27.69 -12.30 9.83
N GLY A 47 26.45 -12.56 9.46
CA GLY A 47 25.28 -11.92 10.09
C GLY A 47 23.98 -12.23 9.36
N PRO A 48 22.89 -11.51 9.67
CA PRO A 48 21.59 -11.73 9.08
C PRO A 48 21.50 -11.24 7.63
N LEU A 49 20.46 -11.68 6.92
CA LEU A 49 20.01 -11.05 5.69
C LEU A 49 18.85 -10.09 6.02
N ILE A 50 19.05 -8.81 5.78
CA ILE A 50 18.04 -7.76 6.03
C ILE A 50 17.54 -7.23 4.69
N ALA A 51 16.21 -7.19 4.50
CA ALA A 51 15.61 -6.53 3.35
C ALA A 51 15.23 -5.08 3.67
N LEU A 52 15.51 -4.17 2.73
CA LEU A 52 15.09 -2.77 2.78
C LEU A 52 14.26 -2.45 1.54
N ARG A 53 13.06 -1.88 1.73
CA ARG A 53 12.11 -1.65 0.63
C ARG A 53 11.80 -0.17 0.42
N ALA A 54 11.75 0.23 -0.84
CA ALA A 54 11.13 1.45 -1.34
C ALA A 54 10.19 1.11 -2.50
N ASP A 55 9.00 1.69 -2.54
CA ASP A 55 8.13 1.69 -3.71
C ASP A 55 8.59 2.72 -4.74
N ILE A 56 8.15 2.60 -6.01
CA ILE A 56 8.73 3.41 -7.09
C ILE A 56 7.72 4.01 -8.08
N ASP A 57 6.43 3.70 -7.97
CA ASP A 57 5.42 4.13 -8.92
C ASP A 57 4.86 5.53 -8.62
N GLY A 58 4.30 6.17 -9.65
CA GLY A 58 3.60 7.43 -9.59
C GLY A 58 2.11 7.30 -9.81
N LEU A 59 1.39 8.37 -9.58
CA LEU A 59 -0.07 8.44 -9.63
C LEU A 59 -0.57 9.25 -10.84
N PRO A 60 -1.78 8.97 -11.36
CA PRO A 60 -2.43 9.75 -12.42
C PRO A 60 -2.97 11.09 -11.87
N VAL A 61 -2.07 11.93 -11.36
CA VAL A 61 -2.35 13.24 -10.76
C VAL A 61 -1.62 14.32 -11.56
N THR A 62 -2.33 15.37 -11.95
CA THR A 62 -1.69 16.53 -12.60
C THR A 62 -1.09 17.44 -11.54
N GLU A 63 0.24 17.50 -11.48
CA GLU A 63 0.96 18.31 -10.53
C GLU A 63 0.65 19.80 -10.70
N LYS A 64 0.44 20.49 -9.58
CA LYS A 64 0.16 21.94 -9.53
C LYS A 64 1.21 22.73 -8.75
N LEU A 65 2.29 22.11 -8.33
CA LEU A 65 3.45 22.78 -7.77
C LEU A 65 4.23 23.48 -8.88
N ASN A 66 4.91 24.56 -8.51
CA ASN A 66 5.80 25.30 -9.42
C ASN A 66 7.25 25.16 -8.96
N LEU A 67 7.75 23.92 -9.00
CA LEU A 67 9.13 23.58 -8.66
C LEU A 67 9.97 23.50 -9.94
N PRO A 68 11.29 23.71 -9.88
CA PRO A 68 12.17 23.57 -11.05
C PRO A 68 12.12 22.18 -11.69
N PHE A 69 11.75 21.16 -10.89
CA PHE A 69 11.68 19.75 -11.25
C PHE A 69 10.25 19.18 -11.24
N SER A 70 9.22 20.04 -11.22
CA SER A 70 7.82 19.59 -11.30
C SER A 70 7.57 18.75 -12.55
N SER A 71 6.81 17.69 -12.40
CA SER A 71 6.46 16.79 -13.50
C SER A 71 5.66 17.49 -14.60
N LYS A 72 6.00 17.20 -15.85
CA LYS A 72 5.24 17.60 -17.05
C LYS A 72 4.75 16.36 -17.81
N GLU A 73 4.99 15.17 -17.26
CA GLU A 73 4.58 13.89 -17.85
C GLU A 73 3.06 13.80 -17.90
N LYS A 74 2.55 13.21 -18.98
CA LYS A 74 1.12 13.01 -19.22
C LYS A 74 0.86 11.64 -19.81
N THR A 75 -0.33 11.13 -19.54
CA THR A 75 -0.78 9.84 -20.11
C THR A 75 -2.30 9.87 -20.32
N ASN A 76 -2.78 8.91 -21.11
CA ASN A 76 -4.21 8.59 -21.13
C ASN A 76 -4.50 7.53 -20.07
N TYR A 77 -5.28 7.90 -19.05
CA TYR A 77 -5.68 7.01 -17.97
C TYR A 77 -7.21 6.85 -17.96
N GLN A 78 -7.68 5.63 -18.20
CA GLN A 78 -9.13 5.31 -18.28
C GLN A 78 -9.89 6.23 -19.26
N GLY A 79 -9.28 6.57 -20.41
CA GLY A 79 -9.89 7.40 -21.46
C GLY A 79 -9.79 8.91 -21.23
N ASN A 80 -9.10 9.35 -20.18
CA ASN A 80 -8.88 10.77 -19.88
C ASN A 80 -7.39 11.11 -19.96
N ASP A 81 -7.07 12.27 -20.51
CA ASP A 81 -5.71 12.81 -20.50
C ASP A 81 -5.43 13.44 -19.13
N VAL A 82 -4.45 12.87 -18.40
CA VAL A 82 -4.07 13.29 -17.05
C VAL A 82 -2.56 13.49 -16.95
N GLY A 83 -2.11 14.31 -16.00
CA GLY A 83 -0.71 14.36 -15.61
C GLY A 83 -0.31 13.14 -14.79
N ILE A 84 0.99 12.92 -14.67
CA ILE A 84 1.54 11.92 -13.74
C ILE A 84 2.39 12.66 -12.71
N MET A 85 2.29 12.27 -11.44
CA MET A 85 3.03 12.88 -10.33
C MET A 85 3.39 11.83 -9.28
N HIS A 86 4.56 11.96 -8.65
CA HIS A 86 4.83 11.28 -7.37
C HIS A 86 4.07 11.97 -6.23
N ALA A 87 2.73 11.88 -6.29
CA ALA A 87 1.86 12.51 -5.31
C ALA A 87 1.79 11.74 -3.97
N CYS A 88 2.41 10.56 -3.90
CA CYS A 88 2.57 9.79 -2.66
C CYS A 88 4.00 9.85 -2.07
N GLY A 89 4.97 10.36 -2.86
CA GLY A 89 6.35 10.56 -2.40
C GLY A 89 7.28 9.37 -2.62
N HIS A 90 6.94 8.46 -3.53
CA HIS A 90 7.76 7.27 -3.81
C HIS A 90 9.15 7.65 -4.38
N ASP A 91 9.27 8.78 -5.07
CA ASP A 91 10.57 9.36 -5.46
C ASP A 91 11.48 9.68 -4.26
N ALA A 92 10.90 10.14 -3.14
CA ALA A 92 11.60 10.34 -1.88
C ALA A 92 12.02 9.01 -1.22
N HIS A 93 11.19 7.97 -1.36
CA HIS A 93 11.54 6.62 -0.89
C HIS A 93 12.70 6.04 -1.70
N ILE A 94 12.68 6.18 -3.04
CA ILE A 94 13.78 5.80 -3.94
C ILE A 94 15.06 6.53 -3.51
N ALA A 95 14.99 7.86 -3.38
CA ALA A 95 16.16 8.68 -3.02
C ALA A 95 16.73 8.28 -1.66
N THR A 96 15.88 8.02 -0.67
CA THR A 96 16.29 7.55 0.66
C THR A 96 16.99 6.20 0.56
N LEU A 97 16.42 5.22 -0.13
CA LEU A 97 17.02 3.88 -0.23
C LEU A 97 18.32 3.88 -1.05
N LEU A 98 18.42 4.71 -2.10
CA LEU A 98 19.69 4.91 -2.83
C LEU A 98 20.74 5.57 -1.94
N GLY A 99 20.36 6.51 -1.06
CA GLY A 99 21.25 7.10 -0.06
C GLY A 99 21.79 6.04 0.91
N VAL A 100 20.92 5.14 1.39
CA VAL A 100 21.32 3.98 2.22
C VAL A 100 22.26 3.05 1.46
N ALA A 101 21.93 2.71 0.20
CA ALA A 101 22.74 1.86 -0.65
C ALA A 101 24.15 2.44 -0.85
N SER A 102 24.24 3.76 -1.10
CA SER A 102 25.51 4.46 -1.26
C SER A 102 26.37 4.41 0.01
N PHE A 103 25.76 4.57 1.19
CA PHE A 103 26.49 4.48 2.45
C PHE A 103 26.97 3.06 2.75
N LEU A 104 26.07 2.06 2.66
CA LEU A 104 26.38 0.69 3.02
C LEU A 104 27.37 0.03 2.04
N SER A 105 27.28 0.31 0.74
CA SER A 105 28.21 -0.22 -0.26
C SER A 105 29.66 0.25 -0.06
N GLN A 106 29.85 1.42 0.56
CA GLN A 106 31.16 1.97 0.90
C GLN A 106 31.70 1.51 2.27
N ASN A 107 30.86 0.84 3.08
CA ASN A 107 31.19 0.40 4.44
C ASN A 107 30.97 -1.11 4.66
N THR A 108 31.13 -1.93 3.62
CA THR A 108 30.89 -3.38 3.68
C THR A 108 31.82 -4.10 4.67
N ASP A 109 33.00 -3.52 4.96
CA ASP A 109 33.95 -4.01 5.97
C ASP A 109 33.40 -3.93 7.41
N LYS A 110 32.42 -3.05 7.66
CA LYS A 110 31.78 -2.90 8.95
C LYS A 110 30.38 -3.55 8.98
N LEU A 111 29.85 -4.00 7.83
CA LEU A 111 28.55 -4.59 7.73
C LEU A 111 28.58 -6.05 8.18
N ASN A 112 27.77 -6.38 9.19
CA ASN A 112 27.52 -7.74 9.64
C ASN A 112 26.27 -8.28 8.91
N GLY A 113 26.46 -9.33 8.08
CA GLY A 113 25.41 -9.90 7.25
C GLY A 113 25.23 -9.19 5.91
N ASP A 114 24.14 -9.45 5.27
CA ASP A 114 23.83 -9.00 3.91
C ASP A 114 22.58 -8.12 3.88
N ILE A 115 22.51 -7.22 2.89
CA ILE A 115 21.34 -6.38 2.67
C ILE A 115 20.74 -6.71 1.31
N LEU A 116 19.43 -6.98 1.27
CA LEU A 116 18.62 -7.05 0.06
C LEU A 116 17.88 -5.72 -0.14
N LEU A 117 18.29 -4.95 -1.13
CA LEU A 117 17.57 -3.74 -1.56
C LEU A 117 16.40 -4.14 -2.47
N ILE A 118 15.22 -3.61 -2.19
CA ILE A 118 14.00 -3.87 -2.97
C ILE A 118 13.40 -2.53 -3.39
N PHE A 119 13.48 -2.22 -4.69
CA PHE A 119 12.76 -1.12 -5.31
C PHE A 119 11.52 -1.71 -5.99
N GLN A 120 10.40 -1.57 -5.34
CA GLN A 120 9.17 -2.29 -5.66
C GLN A 120 8.22 -1.44 -6.51
N PRO A 121 7.74 -1.94 -7.68
CA PRO A 121 6.79 -1.23 -8.52
C PRO A 121 5.35 -1.44 -8.06
N ALA A 122 4.42 -0.65 -8.62
CA ALA A 122 2.98 -0.86 -8.59
C ALA A 122 2.37 -0.98 -7.17
N GLU A 123 2.87 -0.19 -6.20
CA GLU A 123 2.28 -0.12 -4.85
C GLU A 123 0.87 0.47 -4.88
N GLU A 124 0.62 1.47 -5.72
CA GLU A 124 -0.69 2.14 -5.87
C GLU A 124 -1.74 1.29 -6.62
N GLY A 125 -1.38 0.07 -6.94
CA GLY A 125 -2.22 -0.92 -7.62
C GLY A 125 -1.89 -1.10 -9.09
N ALA A 126 -1.77 -2.37 -9.50
CA ALA A 126 -1.54 -2.71 -10.89
C ALA A 126 -2.74 -2.32 -11.78
N PRO A 127 -2.52 -2.03 -13.07
CA PRO A 127 -3.61 -1.80 -14.02
C PRO A 127 -4.61 -2.96 -14.07
N GLU A 128 -5.88 -2.66 -14.39
CA GLU A 128 -6.94 -3.68 -14.43
C GLU A 128 -6.55 -4.87 -15.33
N GLY A 129 -6.62 -6.07 -14.78
CA GLY A 129 -6.25 -7.32 -15.47
C GLY A 129 -4.75 -7.65 -15.43
N GLU A 130 -3.95 -6.85 -14.77
CA GLU A 130 -2.53 -7.12 -14.53
C GLU A 130 -2.27 -7.50 -13.07
N GLU A 131 -1.25 -8.32 -12.84
CA GLU A 131 -0.65 -8.53 -11.51
C GLU A 131 0.51 -7.54 -11.34
N GLY A 132 0.82 -7.16 -10.10
CA GLY A 132 1.89 -6.21 -9.78
C GLY A 132 2.18 -6.14 -8.30
N GLY A 133 3.03 -5.19 -7.91
CA GLY A 133 3.35 -4.90 -6.54
C GLY A 133 4.16 -5.99 -5.82
N ALA A 134 4.15 -5.92 -4.50
CA ALA A 134 4.85 -6.86 -3.62
C ALA A 134 4.38 -8.30 -3.81
N GLU A 135 3.06 -8.51 -4.02
CA GLU A 135 2.49 -9.83 -4.22
C GLU A 135 3.09 -10.53 -5.46
N LEU A 136 3.24 -9.81 -6.57
CA LEU A 136 3.85 -10.35 -7.78
C LEU A 136 5.34 -10.67 -7.57
N MET A 137 6.10 -9.76 -6.95
CA MET A 137 7.53 -10.02 -6.68
C MET A 137 7.74 -11.29 -5.84
N LEU A 138 6.91 -11.51 -4.82
CA LEU A 138 6.94 -12.73 -4.01
C LEU A 138 6.53 -13.97 -4.81
N LYS A 139 5.50 -13.88 -5.63
CA LYS A 139 5.03 -14.96 -6.51
C LYS A 139 6.09 -15.37 -7.54
N GLU A 140 6.91 -14.42 -7.99
CA GLU A 140 8.04 -14.66 -8.90
C GLU A 140 9.29 -15.18 -8.17
N GLY A 141 9.22 -15.39 -6.85
CA GLY A 141 10.25 -16.07 -6.07
C GLY A 141 11.27 -15.16 -5.41
N LEU A 142 10.95 -13.89 -5.15
CA LEU A 142 11.90 -12.93 -4.57
C LEU A 142 12.59 -13.45 -3.29
N PHE A 143 11.89 -14.19 -2.45
CA PHE A 143 12.42 -14.76 -1.20
C PHE A 143 12.71 -16.28 -1.27
N GLU A 144 12.67 -16.88 -2.47
CA GLU A 144 12.90 -18.33 -2.60
C GLU A 144 14.38 -18.71 -2.52
N ALA A 145 15.26 -17.91 -3.12
CA ALA A 145 16.70 -18.19 -3.11
C ALA A 145 17.33 -17.84 -1.76
N GLU A 146 17.03 -16.67 -1.24
CA GLU A 146 17.52 -16.19 0.05
C GLU A 146 16.37 -15.45 0.75
N LYS A 147 15.90 -16.01 1.86
CA LYS A 147 14.80 -15.42 2.65
C LYS A 147 15.38 -14.49 3.72
N PRO A 148 14.97 -13.20 3.75
CA PRO A 148 15.44 -12.28 4.78
C PRO A 148 15.01 -12.68 6.19
N ASP A 149 15.85 -12.36 7.18
CA ASP A 149 15.54 -12.50 8.61
C ASP A 149 14.57 -11.41 9.09
N ALA A 150 14.63 -10.22 8.47
CA ALA A 150 13.70 -9.12 8.69
C ALA A 150 13.59 -8.22 7.45
N ILE A 151 12.49 -7.45 7.37
CA ILE A 151 12.30 -6.43 6.35
C ILE A 151 11.91 -5.08 6.98
N PHE A 152 12.52 -4.00 6.49
CA PHE A 152 12.20 -2.64 6.88
C PHE A 152 11.69 -1.84 5.69
N GLY A 153 10.62 -1.05 5.93
CA GLY A 153 10.03 -0.15 4.94
C GLY A 153 9.70 1.20 5.55
N MET A 154 9.68 2.23 4.71
CA MET A 154 9.39 3.61 5.12
C MET A 154 8.36 4.22 4.17
N HIS A 155 7.48 5.06 4.72
CA HIS A 155 6.65 5.95 3.92
C HIS A 155 6.74 7.40 4.41
N VAL A 156 6.81 8.34 3.48
CA VAL A 156 6.75 9.78 3.81
C VAL A 156 5.31 10.22 4.08
N SER A 157 5.14 11.19 4.95
CA SER A 157 3.82 11.74 5.29
C SER A 157 3.87 13.24 5.51
N ASN A 158 2.76 13.92 5.22
CA ASN A 158 2.57 15.33 5.52
C ASN A 158 2.47 15.59 7.05
N SER A 159 3.56 15.38 7.75
CA SER A 159 3.68 15.58 9.20
C SER A 159 4.95 16.35 9.52
N THR A 160 5.18 16.63 10.80
CA THR A 160 6.31 17.44 11.29
C THR A 160 7.63 17.02 10.64
N HIS A 161 8.38 18.01 10.17
CA HIS A 161 9.68 17.83 9.52
C HIS A 161 10.62 16.92 10.29
N GLY A 162 11.14 15.89 9.62
CA GLY A 162 12.11 14.94 10.18
C GLY A 162 11.59 14.04 11.31
N GLN A 163 10.32 14.15 11.67
CA GLN A 163 9.71 13.30 12.68
C GLN A 163 9.56 11.87 12.18
N LEU A 164 9.98 10.91 12.99
CA LEU A 164 9.74 9.49 12.73
C LEU A 164 8.66 8.94 13.65
N TRP A 165 7.85 8.02 13.13
CA TRP A 165 6.91 7.30 13.94
C TRP A 165 6.60 5.91 13.39
N THR A 166 6.23 5.01 14.27
CA THR A 166 5.75 3.67 13.93
C THR A 166 4.69 3.23 14.94
N ARG A 167 4.28 1.98 14.89
CA ARG A 167 3.33 1.38 15.82
C ARG A 167 3.52 -0.14 15.85
N PRO A 168 3.59 -0.79 17.01
CA PRO A 168 3.56 -2.25 17.11
C PRO A 168 2.20 -2.80 16.70
N GLY A 169 2.18 -3.94 16.04
CA GLY A 169 0.97 -4.56 15.52
C GLY A 169 0.42 -3.86 14.26
N PRO A 170 -0.90 -3.82 14.06
CA PRO A 170 -1.48 -3.22 12.86
C PRO A 170 -1.13 -1.74 12.76
N ILE A 171 -0.39 -1.32 11.74
CA ILE A 171 -0.04 0.09 11.48
C ILE A 171 -0.91 0.71 10.40
N MET A 172 -1.29 -0.07 9.37
CA MET A 172 -2.25 0.33 8.33
C MET A 172 -3.30 -0.75 8.11
N ALA A 173 -4.47 -0.33 7.59
CA ALA A 173 -5.59 -1.24 7.36
C ALA A 173 -5.34 -2.17 6.17
N SER A 174 -6.05 -3.30 6.14
CA SER A 174 -6.27 -4.03 4.91
C SER A 174 -7.12 -3.20 3.93
N ALA A 175 -6.98 -3.46 2.64
CA ALA A 175 -7.80 -2.83 1.60
C ALA A 175 -8.33 -3.88 0.63
N GLU A 176 -9.64 -3.87 0.42
CA GLU A 176 -10.26 -4.75 -0.56
C GLU A 176 -11.49 -4.07 -1.17
N ALA A 177 -11.68 -4.23 -2.48
CA ALA A 177 -12.90 -3.84 -3.16
C ALA A 177 -13.81 -5.04 -3.40
N PHE A 178 -15.12 -4.84 -3.25
CA PHE A 178 -16.13 -5.84 -3.61
C PHE A 178 -17.12 -5.29 -4.62
N ARG A 179 -17.70 -6.19 -5.39
CA ARG A 179 -18.69 -5.89 -6.42
C ARG A 179 -19.87 -6.85 -6.29
N ILE A 180 -21.09 -6.32 -6.28
CA ILE A 180 -22.33 -7.10 -6.26
C ILE A 180 -23.15 -6.74 -7.49
N THR A 181 -23.44 -7.73 -8.33
CA THR A 181 -24.39 -7.58 -9.44
C THR A 181 -25.68 -8.28 -9.05
N VAL A 182 -26.77 -7.52 -8.98
CA VAL A 182 -28.12 -8.02 -8.71
C VAL A 182 -28.85 -8.19 -10.03
N GLU A 183 -29.18 -9.43 -10.37
CA GLU A 183 -29.94 -9.81 -11.55
C GLU A 183 -31.43 -9.89 -11.22
N GLY A 184 -32.24 -9.12 -11.92
CA GLY A 184 -33.68 -9.11 -11.81
C GLY A 184 -34.36 -9.46 -13.14
N LYS A 185 -35.60 -9.01 -13.29
CA LYS A 185 -36.38 -9.21 -14.53
C LYS A 185 -37.05 -7.90 -14.95
N GLN A 186 -36.62 -7.38 -16.09
CA GLN A 186 -37.12 -6.13 -16.65
C GLN A 186 -38.63 -6.17 -16.91
N THR A 187 -39.31 -5.08 -16.57
CA THR A 187 -40.75 -4.89 -16.87
C THR A 187 -41.12 -3.41 -16.88
N HIS A 188 -42.37 -3.11 -17.26
CA HIS A 188 -42.92 -1.76 -17.18
C HIS A 188 -43.05 -1.34 -15.71
N GLY A 189 -42.61 -0.13 -15.35
CA GLY A 189 -42.62 0.37 -13.96
C GLY A 189 -44.01 0.41 -13.31
N SER A 190 -45.09 0.50 -14.08
CA SER A 190 -46.48 0.42 -13.56
C SER A 190 -46.98 -1.03 -13.36
N ARG A 191 -46.20 -2.04 -13.71
CA ARG A 191 -46.55 -3.47 -13.60
C ARG A 191 -45.43 -4.28 -12.92
N PRO A 192 -45.01 -3.91 -11.70
CA PRO A 192 -43.88 -4.54 -11.05
C PRO A 192 -44.07 -6.03 -10.80
N TRP A 193 -45.30 -6.50 -10.63
CA TRP A 193 -45.61 -7.93 -10.44
C TRP A 193 -45.28 -8.83 -11.65
N ASN A 194 -44.94 -8.27 -12.80
CA ASN A 194 -44.51 -9.02 -14.00
C ASN A 194 -42.99 -9.15 -14.09
N GLY A 195 -42.27 -8.49 -13.22
CA GLY A 195 -40.83 -8.46 -13.19
C GLY A 195 -40.22 -8.87 -11.83
N VAL A 196 -38.95 -8.57 -11.68
CA VAL A 196 -38.18 -8.67 -10.42
C VAL A 196 -37.33 -7.42 -10.34
N ASP A 197 -37.54 -6.59 -9.32
CA ASP A 197 -36.88 -5.28 -9.21
C ASP A 197 -35.50 -5.38 -8.57
N PRO A 198 -34.40 -5.23 -9.34
CA PRO A 198 -33.06 -5.30 -8.81
C PRO A 198 -32.65 -4.03 -8.07
N ILE A 199 -33.30 -2.88 -8.29
CA ILE A 199 -33.00 -1.63 -7.59
C ILE A 199 -33.49 -1.71 -6.14
N VAL A 200 -34.70 -2.16 -5.90
CA VAL A 200 -35.23 -2.38 -4.54
C VAL A 200 -34.36 -3.41 -3.81
N THR A 201 -34.08 -4.53 -4.48
CA THR A 201 -33.20 -5.59 -3.92
C THR A 201 -31.82 -5.04 -3.54
N ALA A 202 -31.18 -4.26 -4.42
CA ALA A 202 -29.87 -3.66 -4.15
C ALA A 202 -29.94 -2.65 -2.98
N SER A 203 -31.03 -1.91 -2.83
CA SER A 203 -31.23 -0.97 -1.72
C SER A 203 -31.29 -1.69 -0.37
N ASP A 204 -31.99 -2.83 -0.31
CA ASP A 204 -32.08 -3.64 0.90
C ASP A 204 -30.74 -4.30 1.24
N ILE A 205 -29.99 -4.73 0.21
CA ILE A 205 -28.62 -5.22 0.39
C ILE A 205 -27.75 -4.12 1.02
N VAL A 206 -27.73 -2.89 0.45
CA VAL A 206 -26.92 -1.77 0.98
C VAL A 206 -27.25 -1.50 2.45
N SER A 207 -28.54 -1.44 2.79
CA SER A 207 -29.00 -1.20 4.17
C SER A 207 -28.56 -2.30 5.11
N THR A 208 -28.67 -3.55 4.70
CA THR A 208 -28.33 -4.70 5.54
C THR A 208 -26.83 -4.89 5.71
N LEU A 209 -26.02 -4.59 4.68
CA LEU A 209 -24.56 -4.62 4.79
C LEU A 209 -24.01 -3.75 5.95
N GLN A 210 -24.71 -2.66 6.31
CA GLN A 210 -24.32 -1.81 7.44
C GLN A 210 -24.39 -2.57 8.78
N THR A 211 -25.15 -3.66 8.86
CA THR A 211 -25.24 -4.49 10.07
C THR A 211 -24.01 -5.36 10.31
N ILE A 212 -23.18 -5.58 9.31
CA ILE A 212 -21.95 -6.39 9.45
C ILE A 212 -21.08 -5.78 10.54
N VAL A 213 -20.68 -4.52 10.39
CA VAL A 213 -19.84 -3.83 11.36
C VAL A 213 -20.54 -3.66 12.71
N SER A 214 -21.82 -3.24 12.69
CA SER A 214 -22.51 -2.89 13.93
C SER A 214 -23.08 -4.08 14.72
N ARG A 215 -23.23 -5.29 14.12
CA ARG A 215 -23.91 -6.44 14.75
C ARG A 215 -23.17 -7.77 14.63
N ARG A 216 -22.14 -7.88 13.78
CA ARG A 216 -21.47 -9.16 13.51
C ARG A 216 -20.01 -9.18 13.98
N LEU A 217 -19.36 -7.99 14.09
CA LEU A 217 -17.97 -7.88 14.51
C LEU A 217 -17.87 -7.46 15.98
N ASN A 218 -16.85 -7.97 16.67
CA ASN A 218 -16.50 -7.50 18.00
C ASN A 218 -15.63 -6.23 17.89
N LEU A 219 -16.26 -5.06 17.98
CA LEU A 219 -15.57 -3.76 17.85
C LEU A 219 -14.59 -3.45 19.01
N LEU A 220 -14.59 -4.25 20.09
CA LEU A 220 -13.60 -4.14 21.16
C LEU A 220 -12.29 -4.85 20.79
N ASP A 221 -12.36 -5.83 19.87
CA ASP A 221 -11.19 -6.59 19.42
C ASP A 221 -10.49 -5.88 18.23
N SER A 222 -11.25 -5.42 17.23
CA SER A 222 -10.71 -4.67 16.08
C SER A 222 -11.79 -3.81 15.43
N GLN A 223 -11.36 -2.76 14.73
CA GLN A 223 -12.22 -1.89 13.94
C GLN A 223 -12.33 -2.39 12.51
N ALA A 224 -13.45 -2.06 11.85
CA ALA A 224 -13.67 -2.32 10.44
C ALA A 224 -14.56 -1.26 9.81
N VAL A 225 -14.42 -1.08 8.50
CA VAL A 225 -15.28 -0.22 7.68
C VAL A 225 -15.75 -1.02 6.47
N VAL A 226 -17.05 -1.00 6.20
CA VAL A 226 -17.68 -1.53 4.99
C VAL A 226 -18.47 -0.40 4.35
N THR A 227 -18.05 0.03 3.16
CA THR A 227 -18.68 1.14 2.45
C THR A 227 -19.16 0.69 1.07
N VAL A 228 -20.38 1.03 0.70
CA VAL A 228 -20.85 0.98 -0.69
C VAL A 228 -20.71 2.39 -1.26
N GLY A 229 -19.75 2.57 -2.17
CA GLY A 229 -19.45 3.86 -2.80
C GLY A 229 -20.18 4.07 -4.13
N ILE A 230 -20.58 2.98 -4.80
CA ILE A 230 -21.25 3.03 -6.09
C ILE A 230 -22.52 2.19 -6.04
N MET A 231 -23.64 2.78 -6.48
CA MET A 231 -24.89 2.09 -6.76
C MET A 231 -25.43 2.56 -8.12
N LYS A 232 -25.65 1.64 -9.06
CA LYS A 232 -26.14 1.96 -10.41
C LYS A 232 -27.25 1.00 -10.79
N GLY A 233 -28.32 1.51 -11.43
CA GLY A 233 -29.42 0.70 -11.94
C GLY A 233 -30.41 1.54 -12.73
N GLY A 234 -30.96 0.95 -13.77
CA GLY A 234 -31.98 1.59 -14.60
C GLY A 234 -31.45 2.64 -15.59
N THR A 235 -32.26 2.92 -16.60
CA THR A 235 -32.00 3.92 -17.66
C THR A 235 -33.15 4.89 -17.86
N ARG A 236 -34.36 4.53 -17.40
CA ARG A 236 -35.56 5.34 -17.54
C ARG A 236 -36.52 5.11 -16.37
N ASN A 237 -37.15 6.18 -15.92
CA ASN A 237 -38.00 6.21 -14.73
C ASN A 237 -39.21 5.25 -14.75
N ASN A 238 -39.70 4.86 -15.92
CA ASN A 238 -40.86 3.97 -16.09
C ASN A 238 -40.48 2.53 -16.48
N ILE A 239 -39.21 2.11 -16.30
CA ILE A 239 -38.73 0.77 -16.59
C ILE A 239 -38.02 0.21 -15.34
N ILE A 240 -38.49 -0.94 -14.84
CA ILE A 240 -37.72 -1.77 -13.93
C ILE A 240 -36.60 -2.43 -14.74
N PRO A 241 -35.33 -2.23 -14.41
CA PRO A 241 -34.21 -2.77 -15.20
C PRO A 241 -34.02 -4.27 -15.01
N SER A 242 -33.19 -4.88 -15.86
CA SER A 242 -32.79 -6.28 -15.72
C SER A 242 -31.71 -6.53 -14.67
N SER A 243 -30.97 -5.48 -14.27
CA SER A 243 -29.91 -5.59 -13.28
C SER A 243 -29.65 -4.28 -12.54
N ALA A 244 -29.06 -4.40 -11.36
CA ALA A 244 -28.44 -3.32 -10.60
C ALA A 244 -27.02 -3.73 -10.19
N TYR A 245 -26.19 -2.74 -9.87
CA TYR A 245 -24.78 -2.89 -9.60
C TYR A 245 -24.41 -2.10 -8.36
N LEU A 246 -23.67 -2.74 -7.45
CA LEU A 246 -23.07 -2.14 -6.27
C LEU A 246 -21.56 -2.37 -6.30
N GLU A 247 -20.78 -1.38 -5.86
CA GLU A 247 -19.37 -1.54 -5.62
C GLU A 247 -18.99 -0.83 -4.33
N GLY A 248 -18.09 -1.45 -3.56
CA GLY A 248 -17.72 -0.95 -2.26
C GLY A 248 -16.32 -1.36 -1.85
N THR A 249 -15.95 -0.95 -0.64
CA THR A 249 -14.63 -1.23 -0.07
C THR A 249 -14.75 -1.79 1.35
N ILE A 250 -13.78 -2.64 1.70
CA ILE A 250 -13.58 -3.20 3.04
C ILE A 250 -12.27 -2.65 3.57
N ARG A 251 -12.25 -2.22 4.85
CA ARG A 251 -11.06 -1.88 5.61
C ARG A 251 -11.14 -2.54 6.98
N THR A 252 -10.06 -3.17 7.42
CA THR A 252 -9.96 -3.74 8.78
C THR A 252 -8.50 -3.79 9.24
N PHE A 253 -8.30 -3.92 10.54
CA PHE A 253 -6.98 -4.06 11.15
C PHE A 253 -6.71 -5.49 11.64
N LYS A 254 -7.50 -6.46 11.16
CA LYS A 254 -7.36 -7.89 11.47
C LYS A 254 -7.79 -8.72 10.27
N ASP A 255 -6.89 -9.52 9.71
CA ASP A 255 -7.15 -10.29 8.48
C ASP A 255 -8.34 -11.25 8.64
N SER A 256 -8.50 -11.88 9.81
CA SER A 256 -9.68 -12.73 10.08
C SER A 256 -11.01 -11.99 10.01
N TYR A 257 -11.02 -10.65 10.20
CA TYR A 257 -12.21 -9.83 10.02
C TYR A 257 -12.49 -9.57 8.54
N ALA A 258 -11.46 -9.45 7.71
CA ALA A 258 -11.65 -9.36 6.26
C ALA A 258 -12.33 -10.64 5.73
N ASP A 259 -11.90 -11.82 6.19
CA ASP A 259 -12.53 -13.11 5.87
C ASP A 259 -13.99 -13.13 6.29
N GLN A 260 -14.26 -12.83 7.56
CA GLN A 260 -15.63 -12.80 8.10
C GLN A 260 -16.52 -11.79 7.36
N ILE A 261 -16.02 -10.61 7.02
CA ILE A 261 -16.78 -9.59 6.29
C ILE A 261 -17.13 -10.09 4.89
N ARG A 262 -16.20 -10.76 4.18
CA ARG A 262 -16.48 -11.34 2.87
C ARG A 262 -17.60 -12.37 2.93
N ASP A 263 -17.55 -13.27 3.91
CA ASP A 263 -18.59 -14.28 4.10
C ASP A 263 -19.96 -13.65 4.40
N GLU A 264 -19.99 -12.62 5.27
CA GLU A 264 -21.23 -11.92 5.61
C GLU A 264 -21.79 -11.10 4.42
N ILE A 265 -20.93 -10.43 3.62
CA ILE A 265 -21.36 -9.72 2.40
C ILE A 265 -22.02 -10.70 1.44
N LYS A 266 -21.40 -11.85 1.20
CA LYS A 266 -21.93 -12.89 0.32
C LYS A 266 -23.25 -13.43 0.85
N LEU A 267 -23.30 -13.80 2.12
CA LEU A 267 -24.50 -14.32 2.79
C LEU A 267 -25.66 -13.33 2.68
N ILE A 268 -25.44 -12.06 3.00
CA ILE A 268 -26.47 -11.01 2.96
C ILE A 268 -26.96 -10.81 1.52
N ALA A 269 -26.05 -10.63 0.56
CA ALA A 269 -26.39 -10.37 -0.81
C ALA A 269 -27.22 -11.51 -1.43
N GLU A 270 -26.80 -12.75 -1.24
CA GLU A 270 -27.48 -13.93 -1.81
C GLU A 270 -28.88 -14.15 -1.19
N ASN A 271 -29.00 -14.03 0.15
CA ASN A 271 -30.29 -14.28 0.82
C ASN A 271 -31.31 -13.16 0.59
N ILE A 272 -30.88 -11.90 0.57
CA ILE A 272 -31.78 -10.77 0.25
C ILE A 272 -32.22 -10.88 -1.21
N ALA A 273 -31.32 -11.17 -2.14
CA ALA A 273 -31.69 -11.38 -3.54
C ALA A 273 -32.70 -12.52 -3.67
N ALA A 274 -32.49 -13.64 -3.01
CA ALA A 274 -33.42 -14.78 -3.01
C ALA A 274 -34.81 -14.38 -2.45
N ALA A 275 -34.87 -13.61 -1.36
CA ALA A 275 -36.12 -13.14 -0.78
C ALA A 275 -36.92 -12.24 -1.74
N HIS A 276 -36.24 -11.52 -2.64
CA HIS A 276 -36.82 -10.71 -3.69
C HIS A 276 -37.01 -11.44 -5.03
N HIS A 277 -36.79 -12.75 -5.08
CA HIS A 277 -36.79 -13.55 -6.33
C HIS A 277 -35.75 -13.11 -7.37
N ALA A 278 -34.73 -12.38 -6.92
CA ALA A 278 -33.58 -11.95 -7.69
C ALA A 278 -32.39 -12.91 -7.47
N LYS A 279 -31.28 -12.66 -8.17
CA LYS A 279 -30.01 -13.34 -7.94
C LYS A 279 -28.91 -12.32 -7.72
N ALA A 280 -28.03 -12.55 -6.74
CA ALA A 280 -26.84 -11.75 -6.53
C ALA A 280 -25.58 -12.55 -6.88
N ASN A 281 -24.66 -11.90 -7.60
CA ASN A 281 -23.30 -12.36 -7.83
C ASN A 281 -22.33 -11.43 -7.10
N VAL A 282 -21.50 -11.99 -6.23
CA VAL A 282 -20.52 -11.23 -5.44
C VAL A 282 -19.12 -11.55 -5.93
N LYS A 283 -18.30 -10.51 -6.18
CA LYS A 283 -16.87 -10.62 -6.48
C LYS A 283 -16.09 -9.80 -5.47
N PHE A 284 -14.98 -10.34 -5.02
CA PHE A 284 -14.03 -9.68 -4.12
C PHE A 284 -12.70 -9.44 -4.84
N LYS A 285 -11.88 -8.58 -4.25
CA LYS A 285 -10.56 -8.20 -4.79
C LYS A 285 -10.63 -7.73 -6.24
N VAL A 286 -11.63 -6.95 -6.58
CA VAL A 286 -11.92 -6.51 -7.97
C VAL A 286 -10.74 -5.76 -8.59
N TYR A 287 -9.97 -5.07 -7.75
CA TYR A 287 -8.77 -4.30 -8.13
C TYR A 287 -7.54 -4.78 -7.35
N GLY A 288 -7.49 -6.07 -6.99
CA GLY A 288 -6.52 -6.57 -6.01
C GLY A 288 -7.00 -6.32 -4.57
N GLY A 289 -6.10 -6.48 -3.62
CA GLY A 289 -6.38 -6.23 -2.21
C GLY A 289 -5.13 -6.43 -1.37
N TYR A 290 -5.00 -5.63 -0.31
CA TYR A 290 -3.84 -5.64 0.59
C TYR A 290 -4.22 -6.20 1.95
N PRO A 291 -3.43 -7.12 2.52
CA PRO A 291 -3.57 -7.54 3.91
C PRO A 291 -3.36 -6.36 4.87
N VAL A 292 -3.59 -6.60 6.13
CA VAL A 292 -3.20 -5.65 7.19
C VAL A 292 -1.68 -5.44 7.15
N THR A 293 -1.22 -4.19 7.05
CA THR A 293 0.19 -3.88 7.27
C THR A 293 0.47 -4.01 8.76
N TYR A 294 1.15 -5.09 9.12
CA TYR A 294 1.38 -5.48 10.49
C TYR A 294 2.87 -5.39 10.82
N ASN A 295 3.22 -4.55 11.77
CA ASN A 295 4.58 -4.51 12.30
C ASN A 295 4.76 -5.59 13.35
N ASP A 296 5.84 -6.34 13.23
CA ASP A 296 6.25 -7.27 14.26
C ASP A 296 6.47 -6.52 15.58
N VAL A 297 5.80 -6.98 16.64
CA VAL A 297 5.79 -6.29 17.94
C VAL A 297 7.18 -6.29 18.56
N GLU A 298 7.91 -7.40 18.47
CA GLU A 298 9.25 -7.54 19.05
C GLU A 298 10.25 -6.65 18.31
N LEU A 299 10.13 -6.54 16.96
CA LEU A 299 10.96 -5.63 16.18
C LEU A 299 10.71 -4.16 16.58
N VAL A 300 9.45 -3.75 16.75
CA VAL A 300 9.15 -2.38 17.15
C VAL A 300 9.70 -2.11 18.54
N ASP A 301 9.44 -2.96 19.52
CA ASP A 301 9.89 -2.80 20.90
C ASP A 301 11.43 -2.76 20.97
N LYS A 302 12.12 -3.62 20.22
CA LYS A 302 13.59 -3.73 20.22
C LYS A 302 14.27 -2.54 19.52
N TYR A 303 13.67 -2.02 18.42
CA TYR A 303 14.31 -1.03 17.54
C TYR A 303 13.66 0.36 17.52
N ALA A 304 12.69 0.65 18.40
CA ALA A 304 12.17 2.00 18.59
C ALA A 304 13.24 3.05 18.90
N SER A 305 14.28 2.65 19.66
CA SER A 305 15.42 3.51 19.98
C SER A 305 16.27 3.87 18.76
N SER A 306 16.38 2.99 17.76
CA SER A 306 17.09 3.22 16.50
C SER A 306 16.40 4.32 15.69
N LEU A 307 15.07 4.28 15.59
CA LEU A 307 14.26 5.33 14.98
C LEU A 307 14.35 6.64 15.76
N SER A 308 14.29 6.59 17.10
CA SER A 308 14.42 7.78 17.94
C SER A 308 15.76 8.49 17.75
N ARG A 309 16.88 7.73 17.68
CA ARG A 309 18.20 8.30 17.39
C ARG A 309 18.27 8.94 16.00
N ALA A 310 17.66 8.32 14.98
CA ALA A 310 17.65 8.86 13.62
C ALA A 310 16.90 10.19 13.51
N ALA A 311 15.91 10.43 14.38
CA ALA A 311 15.11 11.64 14.44
C ALA A 311 15.57 12.64 15.52
N ASP A 312 16.78 12.47 16.07
CA ASP A 312 17.29 13.30 17.16
C ASP A 312 16.29 13.43 18.34
N GLY A 313 15.57 12.33 18.66
CA GLY A 313 14.55 12.25 19.69
C GLY A 313 13.12 12.65 19.25
N ASN A 314 12.95 13.15 18.02
CA ASN A 314 11.62 13.49 17.49
C ASN A 314 10.90 12.24 16.93
N TYR A 315 10.63 11.29 17.81
CA TYR A 315 10.00 9.99 17.53
C TYR A 315 8.81 9.76 18.44
N TYR A 316 7.77 9.09 17.93
CA TYR A 316 6.67 8.60 18.75
C TYR A 316 6.08 7.29 18.21
N GLU A 317 5.43 6.53 19.08
CA GLU A 317 4.59 5.40 18.70
C GLU A 317 3.13 5.86 18.59
N ALA A 318 2.54 5.59 17.42
CA ALA A 318 1.17 5.98 17.14
C ALA A 318 0.18 5.13 17.97
N LYS A 319 -0.76 5.78 18.64
CA LYS A 319 -1.78 5.12 19.46
C LYS A 319 -2.84 4.39 18.63
N VAL A 320 -3.09 4.88 17.41
CA VAL A 320 -4.10 4.34 16.50
C VAL A 320 -3.47 4.08 15.13
N PRO A 321 -3.88 3.02 14.42
CA PRO A 321 -3.41 2.74 13.08
C PRO A 321 -4.03 3.71 12.06
N ARG A 322 -3.43 3.78 10.85
CA ARG A 322 -4.00 4.51 9.71
C ARG A 322 -4.99 3.65 8.94
N THR A 323 -6.01 4.26 8.35
CA THR A 323 -7.01 3.59 7.52
C THR A 323 -6.58 3.44 6.05
N GLY A 324 -5.45 4.00 5.66
CA GLY A 324 -4.75 3.68 4.41
C GLY A 324 -4.29 2.23 4.40
N ALA A 325 -3.92 1.73 3.24
CA ALA A 325 -3.37 0.39 3.05
C ALA A 325 -2.04 0.48 2.31
N GLU A 326 -1.23 -0.56 2.41
CA GLU A 326 0.14 -0.60 1.92
C GLU A 326 0.50 -2.05 1.58
N ASP A 327 1.02 -2.30 0.39
CA ASP A 327 1.31 -3.65 -0.07
C ASP A 327 2.63 -4.23 0.48
N PHE A 328 3.44 -3.43 1.21
CA PHE A 328 4.49 -3.93 2.10
C PHE A 328 3.98 -5.04 3.02
N SER A 329 2.68 -5.04 3.31
CA SER A 329 1.99 -6.08 4.07
C SER A 329 2.24 -7.48 3.56
N PHE A 330 2.38 -7.69 2.26
CA PHE A 330 2.69 -9.01 1.69
C PHE A 330 4.09 -9.49 2.11
N PHE A 331 5.08 -8.62 2.12
CA PHE A 331 6.42 -8.94 2.62
C PHE A 331 6.39 -9.24 4.12
N ALA A 332 5.68 -8.41 4.91
CA ALA A 332 5.55 -8.58 6.35
C ALA A 332 4.79 -9.85 6.75
N GLN A 333 4.01 -10.45 5.84
CA GLN A 333 3.43 -11.78 6.05
C GLN A 333 4.43 -12.93 5.84
N GLN A 334 5.55 -12.68 5.17
CA GLN A 334 6.58 -13.70 4.88
C GLN A 334 7.71 -13.70 5.90
N VAL A 335 8.09 -12.52 6.40
CA VAL A 335 9.20 -12.31 7.34
C VAL A 335 8.82 -11.24 8.36
N PRO A 336 9.43 -11.21 9.56
CA PRO A 336 9.22 -10.11 10.49
C PRO A 336 9.47 -8.75 9.84
N GLY A 337 8.48 -7.86 9.88
CA GLY A 337 8.53 -6.56 9.20
C GLY A 337 8.36 -5.40 10.18
N LEU A 338 9.07 -4.30 9.91
CA LEU A 338 8.87 -3.02 10.59
C LEU A 338 8.71 -1.92 9.54
N PHE A 339 7.53 -1.32 9.51
CA PHE A 339 7.19 -0.18 8.67
C PHE A 339 7.11 1.08 9.52
N PHE A 340 7.70 2.17 9.06
CA PHE A 340 7.70 3.44 9.79
C PHE A 340 7.40 4.61 8.85
N PHE A 341 7.04 5.74 9.42
CA PHE A 341 6.73 6.95 8.68
C PHE A 341 7.72 8.06 8.97
N LEU A 342 8.01 8.87 7.93
CA LEU A 342 8.85 10.07 7.99
C LEU A 342 8.01 11.30 7.67
N GLY A 343 8.01 12.29 8.55
CA GLY A 343 7.41 13.59 8.33
C GLY A 343 8.25 14.46 7.40
N VAL A 344 7.63 14.95 6.32
CA VAL A 344 8.31 15.67 5.24
C VAL A 344 7.78 17.07 4.98
N ASN A 345 6.99 17.64 5.88
CA ASN A 345 6.63 19.06 5.79
C ASN A 345 7.87 19.93 5.81
N ALA A 346 7.82 21.09 5.15
CA ALA A 346 8.89 22.09 5.30
C ALA A 346 9.01 22.53 6.77
N PRO A 347 10.21 22.88 7.24
CA PRO A 347 10.43 23.30 8.62
C PRO A 347 9.46 24.40 9.06
N GLY A 348 8.75 24.20 10.18
CA GLY A 348 7.78 25.14 10.73
C GLY A 348 6.39 25.12 10.08
N ILE A 349 6.15 24.25 9.12
CA ILE A 349 4.83 24.03 8.51
C ILE A 349 4.17 22.83 9.17
N GLU A 350 3.03 23.05 9.83
CA GLU A 350 2.26 21.97 10.47
C GLU A 350 1.16 21.41 9.55
N ASP A 351 0.50 22.30 8.79
CA ASP A 351 -0.60 21.93 7.87
C ASP A 351 -0.13 22.06 6.41
N SER A 352 -0.05 20.93 5.74
CA SER A 352 0.34 20.84 4.34
C SER A 352 -0.58 19.89 3.59
N PRO A 353 -0.66 19.99 2.25
CA PRO A 353 -1.44 19.05 1.44
C PRO A 353 -1.03 17.60 1.69
N THR A 354 -2.04 16.74 1.84
CA THR A 354 -1.84 15.31 2.09
C THR A 354 -1.29 14.58 0.87
N ASN A 355 -0.73 13.39 1.08
CA ASN A 355 -0.46 12.43 0.01
C ASN A 355 -1.68 12.33 -0.94
N HIS A 356 -1.44 12.10 -2.23
CA HIS A 356 -2.37 12.10 -3.37
C HIS A 356 -2.93 13.49 -3.75
N SER A 357 -2.54 14.55 -3.05
CA SER A 357 -2.87 15.92 -3.47
C SER A 357 -2.01 16.37 -4.65
N PRO A 358 -2.54 17.14 -5.63
CA PRO A 358 -1.73 17.75 -6.68
C PRO A 358 -0.74 18.83 -6.15
N TYR A 359 -0.84 19.15 -4.88
CA TYR A 359 0.04 20.08 -4.14
C TYR A 359 0.88 19.37 -3.06
N PHE A 360 0.93 18.04 -3.05
CA PHE A 360 1.78 17.30 -2.13
C PHE A 360 3.25 17.66 -2.36
N TYR A 361 3.96 17.96 -1.28
CA TYR A 361 5.34 18.41 -1.32
C TYR A 361 6.18 17.68 -0.27
N VAL A 362 7.36 17.28 -0.68
CA VAL A 362 8.38 16.68 0.21
C VAL A 362 9.51 17.69 0.36
N ASP A 363 9.84 18.06 1.58
CA ASP A 363 11.06 18.81 1.87
C ASP A 363 12.25 17.84 1.91
N ASP A 364 13.15 17.95 0.92
CA ASP A 364 14.27 17.02 0.74
C ASP A 364 15.19 16.95 1.96
N SER A 365 15.27 18.01 2.76
CA SER A 365 16.13 18.04 3.95
C SER A 365 15.68 17.07 5.05
N ALA A 366 14.43 16.60 5.01
CA ALA A 366 13.92 15.57 5.92
C ALA A 366 14.46 14.17 5.59
N LEU A 367 14.82 13.91 4.32
CA LEU A 367 15.16 12.56 3.86
C LEU A 367 16.38 11.96 4.56
N ILE A 368 17.29 12.79 5.04
CA ILE A 368 18.44 12.32 5.81
C ILE A 368 18.04 11.56 7.08
N ASN A 369 16.88 11.89 7.68
CA ASN A 369 16.36 11.17 8.83
C ASN A 369 15.89 9.75 8.44
N GLY A 370 15.32 9.58 7.24
CA GLY A 370 14.99 8.27 6.68
C GLY A 370 16.24 7.43 6.41
N VAL A 371 17.28 8.02 5.82
CA VAL A 371 18.59 7.34 5.61
C VAL A 371 19.18 6.88 6.93
N LYS A 372 19.26 7.78 7.94
CA LYS A 372 19.75 7.44 9.28
C LYS A 372 18.90 6.34 9.94
N ALA A 373 17.57 6.37 9.74
CA ALA A 373 16.66 5.36 10.30
C ALA A 373 16.98 3.96 9.76
N PHE A 374 17.09 3.80 8.46
CA PHE A 374 17.47 2.51 7.86
C PHE A 374 18.87 2.05 8.30
N ILE A 375 19.85 2.94 8.31
CA ILE A 375 21.22 2.59 8.74
C ILE A 375 21.22 2.14 10.20
N ASN A 376 20.59 2.89 11.11
CA ASN A 376 20.51 2.52 12.52
C ASN A 376 19.78 1.18 12.73
N LEU A 377 18.71 0.92 11.95
CA LEU A 377 17.98 -0.35 12.00
C LEU A 377 18.86 -1.52 11.55
N VAL A 378 19.61 -1.34 10.46
CA VAL A 378 20.55 -2.35 9.95
C VAL A 378 21.64 -2.65 10.98
N GLU A 379 22.31 -1.61 11.51
CA GLU A 379 23.39 -1.77 12.49
C GLU A 379 22.89 -2.46 13.76
N ASP A 380 21.81 -1.95 14.37
CA ASP A 380 21.29 -2.49 15.62
C ASP A 380 20.71 -3.90 15.45
N PHE A 381 20.06 -4.21 14.31
CA PHE A 381 19.55 -5.55 14.04
C PHE A 381 20.70 -6.55 13.89
N SER A 382 21.72 -6.19 13.12
CA SER A 382 22.90 -7.05 12.89
C SER A 382 23.69 -7.30 14.18
N ASP A 383 23.86 -6.28 15.02
CA ASP A 383 24.59 -6.41 16.29
C ASP A 383 23.84 -7.31 17.28
N ASN A 384 22.52 -7.19 17.35
CA ASN A 384 21.70 -8.01 18.24
C ASN A 384 21.55 -9.45 17.74
N TYR A 385 21.52 -9.69 16.42
CA TYR A 385 21.43 -11.02 15.83
C TYR A 385 22.60 -11.90 16.24
N ASN A 386 23.80 -11.37 16.27
CA ASN A 386 25.01 -12.07 16.68
C ASN A 386 25.09 -12.36 18.19
N GLN A 387 24.24 -11.73 19.01
CA GLN A 387 24.18 -12.00 20.46
C GLN A 387 23.14 -13.09 20.81
N ASP A 388 22.14 -13.28 19.93
CA ASP A 388 21.03 -14.23 20.13
C ASP A 388 21.32 -15.62 19.49
N THR A 389 22.36 -15.74 18.65
CA THR A 389 22.86 -16.98 18.03
C THR A 389 24.16 -17.49 18.67
#